data_0169779dea14bfe800c4b22fd63443a4
#
_entry.id   0169779dea14bfe800c4b22fd63443a4
#
_cell.length_a   1.000
_cell.length_b   1.000
_cell.length_c   1.000
_cell.angle_alpha   90.00
_cell.angle_beta   90.00
_cell.angle_gamma   90.00
#
_symmetry.space_group_name_H-M   'P 1'
#
loop_
_entity.id
_entity.type
_entity.pdbx_description
1 polymer ?
#
loop_
_entity_poly.entity_id
_entity_poly.type
_entity_poly.pdbx_seq_one_letter_code
_entity_poly.pdbx_strand_id
1 'polypeptide(L)'
;EIETQIPGIKISYDITGNRPYIEKNPGSILLKNLKEAVEAETKQKAVVKAFTGYTDTAVIAGRLHNTECMSYGPGSLQYAHKPDEFVEIRDIIRCEKVMNHLVMSLCEER
;
A
#
# COMPACT_ATOMS: atom_id res chain seq x y z
N GLU A 1 -3.85 -33.32 8.41
CA GLU A 1 -4.90 -33.17 9.47
C GLU A 1 -6.31 -33.38 8.90
N ILE A 2 -6.69 -32.72 7.78
CA ILE A 2 -8.02 -32.89 7.17
C ILE A 2 -8.18 -34.30 6.61
N GLU A 3 -7.18 -34.87 5.97
CA GLU A 3 -7.21 -36.23 5.42
C GLU A 3 -7.41 -37.35 6.49
N THR A 4 -6.98 -37.07 7.73
CA THR A 4 -7.21 -37.97 8.86
C THR A 4 -8.60 -37.85 9.46
N GLN A 5 -9.27 -36.70 9.27
CA GLN A 5 -10.61 -36.45 9.80
C GLN A 5 -11.73 -36.86 8.85
N ILE A 6 -11.46 -36.88 7.53
CA ILE A 6 -12.44 -37.19 6.50
C ILE A 6 -11.92 -38.35 5.63
N PRO A 7 -12.34 -39.59 5.89
CA PRO A 7 -11.91 -40.77 5.11
C PRO A 7 -12.23 -40.63 3.62
N GLY A 8 -11.26 -40.95 2.78
CA GLY A 8 -11.42 -40.92 1.31
C GLY A 8 -11.05 -39.62 0.63
N ILE A 9 -10.77 -38.56 1.38
CA ILE A 9 -10.23 -37.32 0.82
C ILE A 9 -8.70 -37.40 0.71
N LYS A 10 -8.18 -37.06 -0.46
CA LYS A 10 -6.76 -36.81 -0.68
C LYS A 10 -6.58 -35.34 -1.10
N ILE A 11 -5.68 -34.62 -0.43
CA ILE A 11 -5.39 -33.23 -0.68
C ILE A 11 -3.93 -33.09 -1.09
N SER A 12 -3.69 -32.50 -2.24
CA SER A 12 -2.36 -32.03 -2.66
C SER A 12 -2.39 -30.53 -2.85
N TYR A 13 -1.28 -29.86 -2.63
CA TYR A 13 -1.13 -28.43 -2.91
C TYR A 13 0.25 -28.15 -3.46
N ASP A 14 0.30 -27.15 -4.34
CA ASP A 14 1.54 -26.61 -4.87
C ASP A 14 1.62 -25.12 -4.50
N ILE A 15 2.80 -24.68 -4.04
CA ILE A 15 3.05 -23.28 -3.77
C ILE A 15 3.49 -22.62 -5.07
N THR A 16 2.56 -21.92 -5.74
CA THR A 16 2.80 -21.25 -7.02
C THR A 16 3.36 -19.84 -6.89
N GLY A 17 3.40 -19.28 -5.68
CA GLY A 17 3.98 -17.98 -5.41
C GLY A 17 4.25 -17.76 -3.93
N ASN A 18 5.41 -17.19 -3.65
CA ASN A 18 5.77 -16.71 -2.32
C ASN A 18 6.11 -15.23 -2.45
N ARG A 19 5.17 -14.39 -2.05
CA ARG A 19 5.30 -12.94 -2.20
C ARG A 19 5.70 -12.32 -0.88
N PRO A 20 6.73 -11.45 -0.85
CA PRO A 20 7.17 -10.81 0.38
C PRO A 20 6.11 -9.82 0.89
N TYR A 21 6.14 -9.53 2.17
CA TYR A 21 5.43 -8.41 2.79
C TYR A 21 6.36 -7.20 2.88
N ILE A 22 5.77 -6.01 3.10
CA ILE A 22 6.54 -4.80 3.39
C ILE A 22 6.55 -4.59 4.90
N GLU A 23 7.75 -4.63 5.48
CA GLU A 23 7.93 -4.30 6.88
C GLU A 23 7.70 -2.82 7.14
N LYS A 24 7.13 -2.52 8.30
CA LYS A 24 7.00 -1.13 8.74
C LYS A 24 8.39 -0.57 9.04
N ASN A 25 8.76 0.50 8.34
CA ASN A 25 9.99 1.25 8.59
C ASN A 25 9.65 2.56 9.31
N PRO A 26 9.82 2.64 10.65
CA PRO A 26 9.55 3.88 11.40
C PRO A 26 10.46 5.04 11.04
N GLY A 27 11.67 4.74 10.53
CA GLY A 27 12.67 5.72 10.10
C GLY A 27 12.58 6.10 8.63
N SER A 28 11.52 5.67 7.91
CA SER A 28 11.36 5.96 6.49
C SER A 28 11.26 7.47 6.23
N ILE A 29 12.18 7.97 5.42
CA ILE A 29 12.18 9.35 4.92
C ILE A 29 10.96 9.57 4.02
N LEU A 30 10.66 8.60 3.15
CA LEU A 30 9.49 8.65 2.29
C LEU A 30 8.19 8.74 3.09
N LEU A 31 8.04 7.95 4.16
CA LEU A 31 6.86 8.00 5.02
C LEU A 31 6.73 9.34 5.73
N LYS A 32 7.83 9.88 6.25
CA LYS A 32 7.86 11.19 6.90
C LYS A 32 7.35 12.27 5.94
N ASN A 33 8.00 12.40 4.79
CA ASN A 33 7.65 13.42 3.78
C ASN A 33 6.22 13.25 3.24
N LEU A 34 5.76 12.01 3.01
CA LEU A 34 4.38 11.77 2.58
C LEU A 34 3.36 12.22 3.64
N LYS A 35 3.62 11.95 4.93
CA LYS A 35 2.74 12.42 6.00
C LYS A 35 2.67 13.94 6.06
N GLU A 36 3.80 14.61 5.97
CA GLU A 36 3.88 16.07 5.94
C GLU A 36 3.14 16.65 4.73
N ALA A 37 3.31 16.07 3.55
CA ALA A 37 2.58 16.47 2.35
C ALA A 37 1.06 16.27 2.49
N VAL A 38 0.61 15.13 3.03
CA VAL A 38 -0.81 14.88 3.29
C VAL A 38 -1.37 15.92 4.26
N GLU A 39 -0.70 16.19 5.37
CA GLU A 39 -1.15 17.13 6.40
C GLU A 39 -1.17 18.58 5.86
N ALA A 40 -0.17 18.93 5.05
CA ALA A 40 -0.10 20.25 4.42
C ALA A 40 -1.26 20.50 3.43
N GLU A 41 -1.57 19.50 2.58
CA GLU A 41 -2.57 19.68 1.52
C GLU A 41 -4.00 19.42 2.00
N THR A 42 -4.20 18.53 2.97
CA THR A 42 -5.54 18.16 3.44
C THR A 42 -5.97 18.87 4.72
N LYS A 43 -5.04 19.48 5.44
CA LYS A 43 -5.23 20.04 6.79
C LYS A 43 -5.74 18.98 7.81
N GLN A 44 -5.52 17.71 7.52
CA GLN A 44 -5.91 16.59 8.37
C GLN A 44 -4.68 15.74 8.69
N LYS A 45 -4.67 15.17 9.89
CA LYS A 45 -3.58 14.28 10.32
C LYS A 45 -3.51 13.04 9.44
N ALA A 46 -2.32 12.76 8.93
CA ALA A 46 -2.08 11.57 8.12
C ALA A 46 -2.20 10.29 8.98
N VAL A 47 -2.96 9.32 8.49
CA VAL A 47 -3.18 8.04 9.17
C VAL A 47 -2.53 6.92 8.38
N VAL A 48 -1.57 6.24 8.99
CA VAL A 48 -0.91 5.06 8.42
C VAL A 48 -1.63 3.80 8.90
N LYS A 49 -2.05 2.98 7.94
CA LYS A 49 -2.73 1.70 8.22
C LYS A 49 -2.00 0.55 7.54
N ALA A 50 -2.12 -0.64 8.11
CA ALA A 50 -1.75 -1.85 7.39
C ALA A 50 -2.73 -2.07 6.24
N PHE A 51 -2.19 -2.31 5.05
CA PHE A 51 -2.98 -2.71 3.89
C PHE A 51 -3.08 -4.24 3.89
N THR A 52 -4.30 -4.74 4.01
CA THR A 52 -4.58 -6.19 4.10
C THR A 52 -4.66 -6.87 2.73
N GLY A 53 -4.70 -6.09 1.65
CA GLY A 53 -4.59 -6.58 0.28
C GLY A 53 -3.13 -6.76 -0.15
N TYR A 54 -2.92 -6.97 -1.45
CA TYR A 54 -1.60 -7.10 -2.04
C TYR A 54 -1.43 -6.10 -3.19
N THR A 55 -0.25 -5.50 -3.28
CA THR A 55 0.12 -4.58 -4.37
C THR A 55 1.50 -4.95 -4.92
N ASP A 56 1.79 -4.53 -6.15
CA ASP A 56 3.11 -4.71 -6.76
C ASP A 56 4.24 -4.01 -6.00
N THR A 57 3.90 -3.03 -5.15
CA THR A 57 4.83 -2.37 -4.23
C THR A 57 5.57 -3.40 -3.37
N ALA A 58 4.89 -4.45 -2.89
CA ALA A 58 5.52 -5.52 -2.11
C ALA A 58 6.51 -6.35 -2.93
N VAL A 59 6.23 -6.58 -4.22
CA VAL A 59 7.18 -7.26 -5.13
C VAL A 59 8.43 -6.41 -5.33
N ILE A 60 8.26 -5.12 -5.58
CA ILE A 60 9.37 -4.17 -5.77
C ILE A 60 10.21 -4.09 -4.49
N ALA A 61 9.57 -3.87 -3.35
CA ALA A 61 10.24 -3.80 -2.05
C ALA A 61 11.06 -5.05 -1.75
N GLY A 62 10.47 -6.23 -1.94
CA GLY A 62 11.14 -7.50 -1.67
C GLY A 62 12.29 -7.80 -2.63
N ARG A 63 12.16 -7.48 -3.93
CA ARG A 63 13.24 -7.70 -4.91
C ARG A 63 14.39 -6.73 -4.76
N LEU A 64 14.11 -5.50 -4.38
CA LEU A 64 15.13 -4.45 -4.21
C LEU A 64 15.66 -4.38 -2.76
N HIS A 65 15.12 -5.21 -1.86
CA HIS A 65 15.41 -5.13 -0.41
C HIS A 65 15.26 -3.69 0.11
N ASN A 66 14.22 -3.00 -0.36
CA ASN A 66 13.99 -1.59 -0.06
C ASN A 66 12.76 -1.43 0.85
N THR A 67 12.96 -0.86 2.03
CA THR A 67 11.91 -0.57 3.02
C THR A 67 11.29 0.83 2.86
N GLU A 68 11.81 1.66 1.93
CA GLU A 68 11.23 2.94 1.53
C GLU A 68 10.11 2.71 0.51
N CYS A 69 9.11 1.95 0.90
CA CYS A 69 7.98 1.56 0.04
C CYS A 69 6.66 1.65 0.80
N MET A 70 5.67 2.27 0.16
CA MET A 70 4.30 2.35 0.68
C MET A 70 3.30 2.56 -0.44
N SER A 71 2.03 2.37 -0.14
CA SER A 71 0.94 2.65 -1.07
C SER A 71 0.19 3.90 -0.62
N TYR A 72 -0.02 4.82 -1.54
CA TYR A 72 -0.84 6.00 -1.39
C TYR A 72 -1.59 6.26 -2.70
N GLY A 73 -2.86 6.63 -2.61
CA GLY A 73 -3.66 6.89 -3.80
C GLY A 73 -5.00 7.53 -3.46
N PRO A 74 -5.75 7.96 -4.50
CA PRO A 74 -7.08 8.53 -4.32
C PRO A 74 -8.15 7.46 -4.06
N GLY A 75 -9.28 7.88 -3.53
CA GLY A 75 -10.45 7.04 -3.30
C GLY A 75 -10.42 6.23 -2.01
N SER A 76 -11.34 5.30 -1.90
CA SER A 76 -11.51 4.45 -0.72
C SER A 76 -11.48 2.98 -1.07
N LEU A 77 -10.71 2.21 -0.33
CA LEU A 77 -10.63 0.75 -0.46
C LEU A 77 -11.97 0.04 -0.21
N GLN A 78 -12.96 0.73 0.36
CA GLN A 78 -14.31 0.19 0.54
C GLN A 78 -15.00 -0.13 -0.79
N TYR A 79 -14.62 0.57 -1.86
CA TYR A 79 -15.19 0.41 -3.20
C TYR A 79 -14.33 -0.45 -4.12
N ALA A 80 -13.11 -0.78 -3.70
CA ALA A 80 -12.19 -1.57 -4.50
C ALA A 80 -12.75 -2.97 -4.82
N HIS A 81 -12.61 -3.38 -6.06
CA HIS A 81 -13.07 -4.68 -6.60
C HIS A 81 -14.59 -4.91 -6.50
N LYS A 82 -15.38 -3.85 -6.48
CA LYS A 82 -16.84 -3.93 -6.52
C LYS A 82 -17.38 -3.56 -7.91
N PRO A 83 -18.58 -4.04 -8.29
CA PRO A 83 -19.18 -3.71 -9.60
C PRO A 83 -19.30 -2.21 -9.88
N ASP A 84 -19.58 -1.43 -8.82
CA ASP A 84 -19.74 0.03 -8.88
C ASP A 84 -18.51 0.75 -8.29
N GLU A 85 -17.32 0.23 -8.54
CA GLU A 85 -16.06 0.87 -8.10
C GLU A 85 -15.93 2.26 -8.73
N PHE A 86 -15.67 3.25 -7.90
CA PHE A 86 -15.49 4.64 -8.34
C PHE A 86 -14.45 5.36 -7.50
N VAL A 87 -13.96 6.45 -8.04
CA VAL A 87 -13.14 7.43 -7.32
C VAL A 87 -13.69 8.83 -7.59
N GLU A 88 -13.77 9.65 -6.56
CA GLU A 88 -14.22 11.03 -6.71
C GLU A 88 -13.12 11.88 -7.36
N ILE A 89 -13.49 12.75 -8.30
CA ILE A 89 -12.55 13.65 -9.01
C ILE A 89 -11.78 14.51 -8.00
N ARG A 90 -12.43 14.99 -6.94
CA ARG A 90 -11.77 15.78 -5.88
C ARG A 90 -10.66 14.99 -5.18
N ASP A 91 -10.79 13.66 -5.06
CA ASP A 91 -9.77 12.81 -4.44
C ASP A 91 -8.57 12.63 -5.37
N ILE A 92 -8.80 12.58 -6.68
CA ILE A 92 -7.73 12.55 -7.68
C ILE A 92 -6.93 13.86 -7.63
N ILE A 93 -7.60 15.01 -7.63
CA ILE A 93 -6.97 16.32 -7.56
C ILE A 93 -6.17 16.48 -6.24
N ARG A 94 -6.75 16.01 -5.13
CA ARG A 94 -6.07 16.03 -3.83
C ARG A 94 -4.82 15.17 -3.84
N CYS A 95 -4.93 13.95 -4.38
CA CYS A 95 -3.80 13.03 -4.50
C CYS A 95 -2.68 13.63 -5.35
N GLU A 96 -3.00 14.26 -6.47
CA GLU A 96 -2.04 14.95 -7.32
C GLU A 96 -1.26 16.03 -6.54
N LYS A 97 -1.96 16.88 -5.78
CA LYS A 97 -1.31 17.92 -4.96
C LYS A 97 -0.37 17.33 -3.92
N VAL A 98 -0.81 16.29 -3.22
CA VAL A 98 0.02 15.60 -2.23
C VAL A 98 1.26 14.98 -2.88
N MET A 99 1.12 14.34 -4.04
CA MET A 99 2.25 13.74 -4.75
C MET A 99 3.23 14.79 -5.27
N ASN A 100 2.74 15.91 -5.80
CA ASN A 100 3.59 17.02 -6.21
C ASN A 100 4.37 17.59 -5.02
N HIS A 101 3.71 17.83 -3.88
CA HIS A 101 4.36 18.30 -2.66
C HIS A 101 5.44 17.30 -2.19
N LEU A 102 5.12 16.02 -2.15
CA LEU A 102 6.06 14.96 -1.78
C LEU A 102 7.31 14.96 -2.67
N VAL A 103 7.13 15.00 -3.99
CA VAL A 103 8.24 15.00 -4.94
C VAL A 103 9.12 16.23 -4.76
N MET A 104 8.53 17.40 -4.61
CA MET A 104 9.29 18.63 -4.36
C MET A 104 10.10 18.57 -3.08
N SER A 105 9.49 18.13 -1.97
CA SER A 105 10.19 17.95 -0.69
C SER A 105 11.38 17.00 -0.79
N LEU A 106 11.21 15.86 -1.47
CA LEU A 106 12.30 14.90 -1.67
C LEU A 106 13.42 15.41 -2.59
N CYS A 107 13.13 16.36 -3.49
CA CYS A 107 14.13 16.99 -4.35
C CYS A 107 14.91 18.09 -3.62
N GLU A 108 14.29 18.78 -2.67
CA GLU A 108 14.91 19.84 -1.88
C GLU A 108 15.87 19.31 -0.79
N GLU A 109 15.63 18.10 -0.29
CA GLU A 109 16.49 17.43 0.69
C GLU A 109 17.80 16.86 0.09
N ARG A 110 18.05 17.02 -1.20
CA ARG A 110 19.29 16.64 -1.88
C ARG A 110 20.24 17.83 -2.02
#